data_20af78179031a33f2c344b2c63dfe018
#
_entry.id   20af78179031a33f2c344b2c63dfe018
#
_cell.length_a   1.000
_cell.length_b   1.000
_cell.length_c   1.000
_cell.angle_alpha   90.00
_cell.angle_beta   90.00
_cell.angle_gamma   90.00
#
_symmetry.space_group_name_H-M   'P 1'
#
loop_
_entity.id
_entity.type
_entity.pdbx_description
1 polymer ?
#
loop_
_entity_poly.entity_id
_entity_poly.type
_entity_poly.pdbx_seq_one_letter_code
_entity_poly.pdbx_strand_id
1 'polypeptide(L)'
;MSEALKIAIIGDYNFTYNSHHATNLSLDHAAEFLELEINYYWIKINEALQFKKQSFEQYDGVWVAPGPYLNPFFLNGVFRHLAELKIPVFATGECFRIFIDYLITANNMNPFGE
;
A
#
# COMPACT_ATOMS: atom_id res chain seq x y z
N MET A 1 1.50 -0.84 28.41
CA MET A 1 1.37 0.28 27.52
C MET A 1 1.41 -0.23 26.07
N SER A 2 0.36 -0.04 25.31
CA SER A 2 0.34 -0.50 23.94
C SER A 2 1.11 0.50 23.05
N GLU A 3 1.97 0.00 22.21
CA GLU A 3 2.63 0.83 21.23
C GLU A 3 1.68 1.09 20.06
N ALA A 4 1.69 2.29 19.52
CA ALA A 4 0.91 2.61 18.35
C ALA A 4 1.56 2.00 17.12
N LEU A 5 0.75 1.34 16.29
CA LEU A 5 1.19 0.86 14.99
C LEU A 5 1.11 2.00 13.98
N LYS A 6 2.09 2.07 13.11
CA LYS A 6 2.12 3.06 12.04
C LYS A 6 1.94 2.38 10.70
N ILE A 7 0.88 2.74 9.99
CA ILE A 7 0.57 2.18 8.67
C ILE A 7 0.68 3.29 7.63
N ALA A 8 1.48 3.05 6.61
CA ALA A 8 1.55 3.94 5.46
C ALA A 8 0.53 3.46 4.42
N ILE A 9 -0.34 4.36 3.98
CA ILE A 9 -1.30 4.05 2.90
C ILE A 9 -0.84 4.81 1.66
N ILE A 10 -0.42 4.08 0.65
CA ILE A 10 0.05 4.69 -0.59
C ILE A 10 -1.12 4.87 -1.55
N GLY A 11 -1.37 6.10 -1.92
CA GLY A 11 -2.45 6.45 -2.82
C GLY A 11 -2.73 7.94 -2.73
N ASP A 12 -3.35 8.48 -3.77
CA ASP A 12 -3.75 9.89 -3.78
C ASP A 12 -5.13 9.98 -3.14
N TYR A 13 -5.16 10.22 -1.84
CA TYR A 13 -6.40 10.23 -1.08
C TYR A 13 -7.41 11.19 -1.70
N ASN A 14 -8.62 10.69 -1.89
CA ASN A 14 -9.72 11.48 -2.42
C ASN A 14 -10.97 11.16 -1.61
N PHE A 15 -11.46 12.14 -0.87
CA PHE A 15 -12.61 11.96 0.02
C PHE A 15 -13.90 11.64 -0.74
N THR A 16 -13.94 11.83 -2.06
CA THR A 16 -15.11 11.46 -2.86
C THR A 16 -15.14 9.98 -3.22
N TYR A 17 -14.05 9.25 -3.00
CA TYR A 17 -14.00 7.82 -3.32
C TYR A 17 -14.41 6.99 -2.11
N ASN A 18 -15.45 6.17 -2.30
CA ASN A 18 -15.92 5.26 -1.24
C ASN A 18 -14.85 4.26 -0.84
N SER A 19 -14.01 3.82 -1.79
CA SER A 19 -12.94 2.88 -1.50
C SER A 19 -11.91 3.47 -0.52
N HIS A 20 -11.65 4.77 -0.60
CA HIS A 20 -10.73 5.44 0.32
C HIS A 20 -11.35 5.56 1.71
N HIS A 21 -12.63 5.87 1.80
CA HIS A 21 -13.34 5.88 3.08
C HIS A 21 -13.34 4.49 3.70
N ALA A 22 -13.61 3.47 2.90
CA ALA A 22 -13.62 2.09 3.39
C ALA A 22 -12.25 1.67 3.91
N THR A 23 -11.17 2.14 3.27
CA THR A 23 -9.81 1.88 3.74
C THR A 23 -9.61 2.43 5.14
N ASN A 24 -9.96 3.70 5.36
CA ASN A 24 -9.84 4.33 6.67
C ASN A 24 -10.69 3.62 7.72
N LEU A 25 -11.95 3.33 7.38
CA LEU A 25 -12.87 2.66 8.31
C LEU A 25 -12.38 1.26 8.66
N SER A 26 -11.79 0.54 7.71
CA SER A 26 -11.25 -0.79 7.97
C SER A 26 -10.15 -0.75 9.02
N LEU A 27 -9.27 0.25 8.95
CA LEU A 27 -8.21 0.42 9.93
C LEU A 27 -8.76 0.82 11.29
N ASP A 28 -9.76 1.71 11.32
CA ASP A 28 -10.40 2.11 12.57
C ASP A 28 -11.10 0.92 13.24
N HIS A 29 -11.80 0.11 12.45
CA HIS A 29 -12.48 -1.09 12.97
C HIS A 29 -11.46 -2.13 13.47
N ALA A 30 -10.36 -2.32 12.76
CA ALA A 30 -9.32 -3.25 13.17
C ALA A 30 -8.67 -2.79 14.48
N ALA A 31 -8.42 -1.50 14.61
CA ALA A 31 -7.86 -0.93 15.84
C ALA A 31 -8.78 -1.19 17.03
N GLU A 32 -10.08 -0.96 16.85
CA GLU A 32 -11.07 -1.18 17.89
C GLU A 32 -11.15 -2.66 18.25
N PHE A 33 -11.26 -3.52 17.25
CA PHE A 33 -11.41 -4.96 17.47
C PHE A 33 -10.20 -5.56 18.17
N LEU A 34 -8.99 -5.12 17.80
CA LEU A 34 -7.75 -5.65 18.35
C LEU A 34 -7.29 -4.92 19.60
N GLU A 35 -8.01 -3.88 19.99
CA GLU A 35 -7.65 -3.03 21.14
C GLU A 35 -6.24 -2.45 21.00
N LEU A 36 -5.91 -2.02 19.76
CA LEU A 36 -4.63 -1.41 19.43
C LEU A 36 -4.84 0.03 18.97
N GLU A 37 -3.82 0.85 19.14
CA GLU A 37 -3.79 2.15 18.54
C GLU A 37 -3.13 2.03 17.16
N ILE A 38 -3.82 2.46 16.11
CA ILE A 38 -3.31 2.44 14.76
C ILE A 38 -3.32 3.86 14.22
N ASN A 39 -2.15 4.35 13.85
CA ASN A 39 -1.99 5.63 13.18
C ASN A 39 -1.71 5.34 11.71
N TYR A 40 -2.51 5.90 10.82
CA TYR A 40 -2.31 5.69 9.40
C TYR A 40 -2.07 7.03 8.70
N TYR A 41 -1.22 6.98 7.67
CA TYR A 41 -0.77 8.16 6.96
C TYR A 41 -0.89 7.90 5.46
N TRP A 42 -1.67 8.73 4.79
CA TRP A 42 -1.78 8.67 3.34
C TRP A 42 -0.57 9.32 2.71
N ILE A 43 0.08 8.60 1.81
CA ILE A 43 1.27 9.07 1.11
C ILE A 43 0.96 9.08 -0.37
N LYS A 44 1.09 10.24 -1.00
CA LYS A 44 0.85 10.36 -2.43
C LYS A 44 1.84 9.51 -3.22
N ILE A 45 1.40 9.02 -4.37
CA ILE A 45 2.24 8.17 -5.21
C ILE A 45 3.54 8.86 -5.57
N ASN A 46 3.48 10.15 -5.92
CA ASN A 46 4.68 10.93 -6.25
C ASN A 46 5.67 10.97 -5.09
N GLU A 47 5.18 11.11 -3.87
CA GLU A 47 6.03 11.12 -2.69
C GLU A 47 6.63 9.74 -2.44
N ALA A 48 5.82 8.70 -2.60
CA ALA A 48 6.28 7.33 -2.39
C ALA A 48 7.39 6.95 -3.38
N LEU A 49 7.31 7.43 -4.60
CA LEU A 49 8.34 7.18 -5.60
C LEU A 49 9.70 7.76 -5.21
N GLN A 50 9.70 8.83 -4.43
CA GLN A 50 10.90 9.50 -3.98
C GLN A 50 11.40 9.00 -2.63
N PHE A 51 10.66 8.14 -1.97
CA PHE A 51 11.03 7.62 -0.67
C PHE A 51 12.24 6.69 -0.81
N LYS A 52 13.13 6.78 0.17
CA LYS A 52 14.21 5.82 0.33
C LYS A 52 13.72 4.66 1.18
N LYS A 53 14.44 3.56 1.14
CA LYS A 53 14.11 2.38 1.94
C LYS A 53 13.88 2.73 3.41
N GLN A 54 14.73 3.57 3.97
CA GLN A 54 14.64 3.97 5.38
C GLN A 54 13.34 4.73 5.68
N SER A 55 12.81 5.47 4.71
CA SER A 55 11.57 6.21 4.91
C SER A 55 10.39 5.29 5.10
N PHE A 56 10.35 4.17 4.37
CA PHE A 56 9.30 3.17 4.55
C PHE A 56 9.49 2.36 5.82
N GLU A 57 10.73 2.09 6.22
CA GLU A 57 11.01 1.23 7.37
C GLU A 57 10.59 1.83 8.71
N GLN A 58 10.24 3.11 8.74
CA GLN A 58 9.67 3.72 9.94
C GLN A 58 8.22 3.27 10.20
N TYR A 59 7.59 2.63 9.23
CA TYR A 59 6.22 2.15 9.36
C TYR A 59 6.21 0.66 9.70
N ASP A 60 5.14 0.22 10.36
CA ASP A 60 4.97 -1.18 10.71
C ASP A 60 4.37 -1.99 9.57
N GLY A 61 3.72 -1.33 8.63
CA GLY A 61 3.16 -1.96 7.44
C GLY A 61 2.81 -0.93 6.40
N VAL A 62 2.61 -1.40 5.17
CA VAL A 62 2.24 -0.55 4.04
C VAL A 62 1.01 -1.14 3.37
N TRP A 63 0.01 -0.30 3.13
CA TRP A 63 -1.19 -0.67 2.38
C TRP A 63 -1.21 0.16 1.10
N VAL A 64 -1.08 -0.49 -0.05
CA VAL A 64 -1.27 0.20 -1.32
C VAL A 64 -2.77 0.22 -1.56
N ALA A 65 -3.34 1.40 -1.51
CA ALA A 65 -4.79 1.60 -1.47
C ALA A 65 -5.48 1.08 -2.73
N PRO A 66 -6.75 0.68 -2.63
CA PRO A 66 -7.51 0.36 -3.83
C PRO A 66 -7.71 1.60 -4.68
N GLY A 67 -7.78 1.41 -5.98
CA GLY A 67 -7.98 2.52 -6.91
C GLY A 67 -9.29 3.27 -6.69
N PRO A 68 -9.67 4.05 -7.66
CA PRO A 68 -9.06 4.13 -8.99
C PRO A 68 -7.76 4.95 -9.02
N TYR A 69 -6.88 4.59 -9.93
CA TYR A 69 -5.63 5.32 -10.15
C TYR A 69 -5.67 6.01 -11.51
N LEU A 70 -5.30 7.29 -11.52
CA LEU A 70 -5.25 8.05 -12.76
C LEU A 70 -4.10 7.58 -13.65
N ASN A 71 -3.00 7.17 -13.02
CA ASN A 71 -1.83 6.73 -13.76
C ASN A 71 -1.20 5.52 -13.06
N PRO A 72 -1.76 4.32 -13.30
CA PRO A 72 -1.29 3.11 -12.62
C PRO A 72 0.15 2.73 -12.96
N PHE A 73 0.69 3.25 -14.05
CA PHE A 73 2.07 2.96 -14.43
C PHE A 73 3.07 3.34 -13.32
N PHE A 74 2.81 4.43 -12.61
CA PHE A 74 3.70 4.87 -11.53
C PHE A 74 3.77 3.90 -10.37
N LEU A 75 2.76 3.04 -10.22
CA LEU A 75 2.77 2.03 -9.16
C LEU A 75 3.89 1.01 -9.34
N ASN A 76 4.34 0.77 -10.57
CA ASN A 76 5.45 -0.16 -10.80
C ASN A 76 6.71 0.30 -10.08
N GLY A 77 7.00 1.60 -10.10
CA GLY A 77 8.13 2.17 -9.36
C GLY A 77 7.97 2.03 -7.86
N VAL A 78 6.75 2.24 -7.37
CA VAL A 78 6.45 2.07 -5.94
C VAL A 78 6.66 0.61 -5.53
N PHE A 79 6.14 -0.35 -6.30
CA PHE A 79 6.30 -1.77 -5.98
C PHE A 79 7.76 -2.19 -5.99
N ARG A 80 8.58 -1.61 -6.86
CA ARG A 80 10.01 -1.89 -6.88
C ARG A 80 10.65 -1.53 -5.55
N HIS A 81 10.28 -0.36 -5.01
CA HIS A 81 10.77 0.05 -3.69
C HIS A 81 10.24 -0.87 -2.59
N LEU A 82 8.96 -1.20 -2.65
CA LEU A 82 8.33 -2.01 -1.61
C LEU A 82 8.86 -3.45 -1.58
N ALA A 83 9.28 -3.97 -2.73
CA ALA A 83 9.80 -5.34 -2.81
C ALA A 83 11.09 -5.54 -2.01
N GLU A 84 11.80 -4.45 -1.72
CA GLU A 84 13.03 -4.51 -0.94
C GLU A 84 12.80 -4.38 0.56
N LEU A 85 11.56 -4.14 0.98
CA LEU A 85 11.24 -3.93 2.38
C LEU A 85 11.02 -5.25 3.10
N LYS A 86 11.27 -5.24 4.40
CA LYS A 86 11.02 -6.38 5.28
C LYS A 86 9.72 -6.28 6.05
N ILE A 87 8.99 -5.17 5.89
CA ILE A 87 7.71 -4.97 6.55
C ILE A 87 6.58 -5.51 5.68
N PRO A 88 5.43 -5.86 6.29
CA PRO A 88 4.28 -6.36 5.52
C PRO A 88 3.76 -5.33 4.54
N VAL A 89 3.40 -5.79 3.34
CA VAL A 89 2.79 -4.96 2.31
C VAL A 89 1.48 -5.60 1.89
N PHE A 90 0.42 -4.80 1.88
CA PHE A 90 -0.93 -5.23 1.52
C PHE A 90 -1.40 -4.42 0.32
N ALA A 91 -1.88 -5.10 -0.72
CA ALA A 91 -2.35 -4.45 -1.94
C ALA A 91 -3.76 -4.94 -2.24
N THR A 92 -4.69 -4.02 -2.45
CA THR A 92 -6.10 -4.36 -2.65
C THR A 92 -6.69 -3.65 -3.86
N GLY A 93 -7.79 -4.19 -4.39
CA GLY A 93 -8.50 -3.59 -5.51
C GLY A 93 -7.68 -3.61 -6.79
N GLU A 94 -7.76 -2.52 -7.54
CA GLU A 94 -7.03 -2.39 -8.80
C GLU A 94 -5.52 -2.55 -8.60
N CYS A 95 -4.98 -2.05 -7.50
CA CYS A 95 -3.54 -2.15 -7.27
C CYS A 95 -3.09 -3.59 -7.04
N PHE A 96 -3.94 -4.47 -6.55
CA PHE A 96 -3.61 -5.89 -6.42
C PHE A 96 -3.29 -6.50 -7.78
N ARG A 97 -4.10 -6.20 -8.79
CA ARG A 97 -3.85 -6.68 -10.15
C ARG A 97 -2.54 -6.13 -10.71
N ILE A 98 -2.31 -4.84 -10.48
CA ILE A 98 -1.09 -4.18 -10.95
C ILE A 98 0.13 -4.80 -10.28
N PHE A 99 0.03 -5.11 -8.99
CA PHE A 99 1.11 -5.75 -8.25
C PHE A 99 1.41 -7.15 -8.80
N ILE A 100 0.38 -7.93 -9.09
CA ILE A 100 0.57 -9.27 -9.69
C ILE A 100 1.27 -9.15 -11.04
N ASP A 101 0.85 -8.20 -11.88
CA ASP A 101 1.49 -7.96 -13.16
C ASP A 101 2.96 -7.58 -12.99
N TYR A 102 3.26 -6.77 -11.98
CA TYR A 102 4.63 -6.39 -11.65
C TYR A 102 5.46 -7.62 -11.27
N LEU A 103 4.93 -8.48 -10.42
CA LEU A 103 5.64 -9.68 -9.99
C LEU A 103 5.93 -10.62 -11.14
N ILE A 104 4.98 -10.78 -12.04
CA ILE A 104 5.15 -11.63 -13.22
C ILE A 104 6.28 -11.10 -14.09
N THR A 105 6.27 -9.80 -14.36
CA THR A 105 7.27 -9.16 -15.20
C THR A 105 8.66 -9.19 -14.54
N ALA A 106 8.73 -8.87 -13.27
CA ALA A 106 10.01 -8.78 -12.55
C ALA A 106 10.69 -10.14 -12.43
N ASN A 107 9.93 -11.23 -12.45
CA ASN A 107 10.48 -12.58 -12.30
C ASN A 107 10.48 -13.36 -13.62
N ASN A 108 10.22 -12.70 -14.74
CA ASN A 108 10.17 -13.33 -16.07
C ASN A 108 9.23 -14.53 -16.10
N MET A 109 8.13 -14.47 -15.39
CA MET A 109 7.16 -15.54 -15.33
C MET A 109 6.22 -15.49 -16.53
N ASN A 110 5.81 -16.66 -17.00
CA ASN A 110 4.79 -16.74 -18.05
C ASN A 110 3.42 -16.85 -17.39
N PRO A 111 2.53 -15.84 -17.54
CA PRO A 111 1.22 -15.89 -16.90
C PRO A 111 0.31 -16.99 -17.41
N PHE A 112 0.67 -17.61 -18.54
CA PHE A 112 -0.12 -18.71 -19.13
C PHE A 112 0.45 -20.09 -18.82
N GLY A 113 1.44 -20.16 -17.94
CA GLY A 113 1.90 -21.43 -17.41
C GLY A 113 2.80 -22.28 -18.31
N GLU A 114 3.41 -21.65 -19.30
CA GLU A 114 4.36 -22.37 -20.15
C GLU A 114 5.79 -22.02 -19.84
#